data_6f145ba71e48aeea8bbbcbe29d963f78
#
_entry.id   6f145ba71e48aeea8bbbcbe29d963f78
#
_cell.length_a   1.000
_cell.length_b   1.000
_cell.length_c   1.000
_cell.angle_alpha   90.00
_cell.angle_beta   90.00
_cell.angle_gamma   90.00
#
_symmetry.space_group_name_H-M   'P 1'
#
loop_
_entity.id
_entity.type
_entity.pdbx_description
1 polymer ?
#
loop_
_entity_poly.entity_id
_entity_poly.type
_entity_poly.pdbx_seq_one_letter_code
_entity_poly.pdbx_strand_id
1 'polypeptide(L)'
;DWLKTVYSETSSSKLNKHYKNWANLYDIDMSSWGYAYPLQLNKILTNKLRLKKTIKILDAGCGTGYVAEVLNKLNYKNITGIDFSEEMLTIARSKKIYKKLMCQSLNEKIELRSKQFELIICTGVLTSGHVGPSALHELVRILKPQGFFICSIAESVYKKNGFEKEIKNLKNLVSIKSISKAFVALPNNKNSAKSRMYILEKLN
;
A
#
# COMPACT_ATOMS: atom_id res chain seq x y z
N ASP A 1 -3.09 -19.55 12.19
CA ASP A 1 -2.69 -18.13 12.17
C ASP A 1 -2.70 -17.65 10.72
N TRP A 2 -3.69 -16.82 10.35
CA TRP A 2 -3.91 -16.26 9.00
C TRP A 2 -2.64 -15.60 8.43
N LEU A 3 -1.90 -14.87 9.26
CA LEU A 3 -0.71 -14.14 8.83
C LEU A 3 0.41 -15.09 8.36
N LYS A 4 0.64 -16.19 9.08
CA LYS A 4 1.63 -17.19 8.70
C LYS A 4 1.26 -17.83 7.35
N THR A 5 -0.01 -18.16 7.16
CA THR A 5 -0.51 -18.74 5.90
C THR A 5 -0.32 -17.77 4.74
N VAL A 6 -0.70 -16.51 4.90
CA VAL A 6 -0.60 -15.47 3.86
C VAL A 6 0.86 -15.20 3.48
N TYR A 7 1.79 -15.16 4.44
CA TYR A 7 3.22 -14.91 4.14
C TYR A 7 3.95 -16.10 3.51
N SER A 8 3.43 -17.31 3.66
CA SER A 8 4.00 -18.53 3.05
C SER A 8 3.43 -18.85 1.68
N GLU A 9 2.32 -18.21 1.31
CA GLU A 9 1.63 -18.52 0.04
C GLU A 9 2.34 -17.82 -1.14
N THR A 10 2.56 -18.59 -2.21
CA THR A 10 3.20 -18.14 -3.44
C THR A 10 2.24 -18.06 -4.64
N SER A 11 1.04 -18.62 -4.49
CA SER A 11 0.01 -18.65 -5.53
C SER A 11 -1.01 -17.52 -5.32
N SER A 12 -1.16 -16.64 -6.31
CA SER A 12 -2.16 -15.56 -6.28
C SER A 12 -3.59 -16.07 -6.09
N SER A 13 -3.95 -17.23 -6.68
CA SER A 13 -5.28 -17.83 -6.51
C SER A 13 -5.53 -18.30 -5.08
N LYS A 14 -4.56 -18.95 -4.46
CA LYS A 14 -4.68 -19.38 -3.06
C LYS A 14 -4.66 -18.18 -2.11
N LEU A 15 -3.83 -17.17 -2.39
CA LEU A 15 -3.80 -15.93 -1.63
C LEU A 15 -5.18 -15.25 -1.64
N ASN A 16 -5.83 -15.17 -2.81
CA ASN A 16 -7.19 -14.64 -2.93
C ASN A 16 -8.19 -15.42 -2.08
N LYS A 17 -8.14 -16.77 -2.12
CA LYS A 17 -9.00 -17.61 -1.28
C LYS A 17 -8.79 -17.36 0.22
N HIS A 18 -7.55 -17.13 0.66
CA HIS A 18 -7.26 -16.77 2.04
C HIS A 18 -7.87 -15.43 2.43
N TYR A 19 -7.69 -14.39 1.62
CA TYR A 19 -8.29 -13.09 1.88
C TYR A 19 -9.81 -13.12 1.85
N LYS A 20 -10.42 -13.88 0.94
CA LYS A 20 -11.86 -14.12 0.91
C LYS A 20 -12.39 -14.65 2.25
N ASN A 21 -11.74 -15.68 2.79
CA ASN A 21 -12.15 -16.30 4.06
C ASN A 21 -11.88 -15.40 5.27
N TRP A 22 -10.87 -14.52 5.16
CA TRP A 22 -10.43 -13.66 6.26
C TRP A 22 -11.11 -12.30 6.27
N ALA A 23 -11.70 -11.86 5.16
CA ALA A 23 -12.18 -10.49 4.99
C ALA A 23 -13.06 -9.99 6.15
N ASN A 24 -14.01 -10.79 6.62
CA ASN A 24 -14.93 -10.40 7.70
C ASN A 24 -14.25 -10.26 9.08
N LEU A 25 -13.11 -10.89 9.29
CA LEU A 25 -12.35 -10.83 10.54
C LEU A 25 -11.13 -9.91 10.42
N TYR A 26 -10.80 -9.50 9.21
CA TYR A 26 -9.56 -8.76 8.92
C TYR A 26 -9.41 -7.50 9.77
N ASP A 27 -10.44 -6.66 9.82
CA ASP A 27 -10.38 -5.40 10.57
C ASP A 27 -10.26 -5.65 12.09
N ILE A 28 -10.90 -6.68 12.61
CA ILE A 28 -10.83 -7.10 14.01
C ILE A 28 -9.40 -7.55 14.34
N ASP A 29 -8.85 -8.45 13.52
CA ASP A 29 -7.50 -8.98 13.70
C ASP A 29 -6.44 -7.89 13.58
N MET A 30 -6.51 -7.03 12.54
CA MET A 30 -5.59 -5.91 12.35
C MET A 30 -5.62 -4.95 13.54
N SER A 31 -6.80 -4.64 14.04
CA SER A 31 -6.96 -3.78 15.23
C SER A 31 -6.33 -4.43 16.47
N SER A 32 -6.62 -5.71 16.73
CA SER A 32 -6.09 -6.45 17.87
C SER A 32 -4.56 -6.64 17.84
N TRP A 33 -4.00 -6.78 16.63
CA TRP A 33 -2.56 -6.93 16.41
C TRP A 33 -1.81 -5.61 16.36
N GLY A 34 -2.51 -4.47 16.47
CA GLY A 34 -1.91 -3.15 16.51
C GLY A 34 -1.34 -2.68 15.18
N TYR A 35 -2.12 -2.84 14.07
CA TYR A 35 -1.72 -2.51 12.70
C TYR A 35 -1.09 -1.11 12.60
N ALA A 36 0.23 -1.06 12.43
CA ALA A 36 1.02 0.16 12.60
C ALA A 36 1.06 1.08 11.37
N TYR A 37 0.76 0.60 10.16
CA TYR A 37 0.85 1.41 8.95
C TYR A 37 -0.03 2.67 8.96
N PRO A 38 -1.29 2.64 9.44
CA PRO A 38 -2.11 3.85 9.53
C PRO A 38 -1.47 4.95 10.38
N LEU A 39 -0.85 4.59 11.52
CA LEU A 39 -0.14 5.53 12.38
C LEU A 39 1.10 6.12 11.68
N GLN A 40 1.90 5.27 10.99
CA GLN A 40 3.07 5.73 10.25
C GLN A 40 2.67 6.67 9.10
N LEU A 41 1.62 6.32 8.35
CA LEU A 41 1.10 7.15 7.28
C LEU A 41 0.60 8.50 7.80
N ASN A 42 -0.15 8.51 8.89
CA ASN A 42 -0.63 9.74 9.51
C ASN A 42 0.54 10.68 9.87
N LYS A 43 1.58 10.15 10.52
CA LYS A 43 2.81 10.93 10.84
C LYS A 43 3.48 11.51 9.60
N ILE A 44 3.53 10.77 8.50
CA ILE A 44 4.11 11.25 7.23
C ILE A 44 3.28 12.40 6.67
N LEU A 45 1.97 12.23 6.56
CA LEU A 45 1.08 13.21 5.95
C LEU A 45 0.89 14.48 6.78
N THR A 46 1.08 14.41 8.09
CA THR A 46 0.97 15.58 8.98
C THR A 46 2.29 16.33 9.14
N ASN A 47 3.42 15.60 9.25
CA ASN A 47 4.69 16.20 9.65
C ASN A 47 5.68 16.37 8.51
N LYS A 48 5.57 15.60 7.41
CA LYS A 48 6.56 15.61 6.32
C LYS A 48 6.02 16.15 5.00
N LEU A 49 4.74 15.94 4.70
CA LEU A 49 4.15 16.30 3.41
C LEU A 49 2.94 17.22 3.59
N ARG A 50 3.10 18.49 3.17
CA ARG A 50 2.01 19.49 3.18
C ARG A 50 1.30 19.48 1.82
N LEU A 51 0.37 18.55 1.61
CA LEU A 51 -0.34 18.39 0.36
C LEU A 51 -1.70 19.08 0.38
N LYS A 52 -2.13 19.63 -0.77
CA LYS A 52 -3.48 20.18 -0.94
C LYS A 52 -4.53 19.09 -0.73
N LYS A 53 -5.66 19.42 -0.11
CA LYS A 53 -6.72 18.43 0.18
C LYS A 53 -7.49 17.96 -1.06
N THR A 54 -7.33 18.66 -2.18
CA THR A 54 -8.01 18.38 -3.46
C THR A 54 -7.26 17.40 -4.37
N ILE A 55 -6.04 16.98 -4.02
CA ILE A 55 -5.22 16.07 -4.82
C ILE A 55 -5.93 14.73 -5.08
N LYS A 56 -5.63 14.11 -6.22
CA LYS A 56 -6.06 12.75 -6.55
C LYS A 56 -5.12 11.75 -5.91
N ILE A 57 -5.66 10.86 -5.12
CA ILE A 57 -4.90 9.86 -4.37
C ILE A 57 -5.27 8.46 -4.86
N LEU A 58 -4.26 7.62 -5.06
CA LEU A 58 -4.42 6.19 -5.23
C LEU A 58 -3.99 5.46 -3.97
N ASP A 59 -4.85 4.61 -3.46
CA ASP A 59 -4.60 3.62 -2.44
C ASP A 59 -4.42 2.26 -3.13
N ALA A 60 -3.17 1.85 -3.30
CA ALA A 60 -2.79 0.66 -4.06
C ALA A 60 -2.62 -0.54 -3.13
N GLY A 61 -3.47 -1.55 -3.29
CA GLY A 61 -3.65 -2.63 -2.34
C GLY A 61 -4.45 -2.14 -1.14
N CYS A 62 -5.62 -1.55 -1.41
CA CYS A 62 -6.39 -0.83 -0.40
C CYS A 62 -7.05 -1.73 0.65
N GLY A 63 -7.18 -3.04 0.39
CA GLY A 63 -7.83 -4.00 1.27
C GLY A 63 -9.21 -3.53 1.70
N THR A 64 -9.47 -3.56 2.99
CA THR A 64 -10.72 -3.09 3.62
C THR A 64 -10.80 -1.58 3.80
N GLY A 65 -9.72 -0.82 3.48
CA GLY A 65 -9.74 0.64 3.47
C GLY A 65 -9.12 1.35 4.69
N TYR A 66 -8.21 0.73 5.42
CA TYR A 66 -7.53 1.38 6.56
C TYR A 66 -6.79 2.68 6.19
N VAL A 67 -6.12 2.70 5.03
CA VAL A 67 -5.45 3.90 4.51
C VAL A 67 -6.45 5.00 4.23
N ALA A 68 -7.58 4.67 3.60
CA ALA A 68 -8.62 5.65 3.30
C ALA A 68 -9.23 6.25 4.56
N GLU A 69 -9.35 5.50 5.65
CA GLU A 69 -9.82 6.04 6.93
C GLU A 69 -8.87 7.13 7.47
N VAL A 70 -7.55 6.91 7.39
CA VAL A 70 -6.55 7.93 7.75
C VAL A 70 -6.69 9.17 6.86
N LEU A 71 -6.77 8.95 5.55
CA LEU A 71 -6.92 10.04 4.58
C LEU A 71 -8.21 10.84 4.82
N ASN A 72 -9.33 10.15 5.10
CA ASN A 72 -10.62 10.78 5.37
C ASN A 72 -10.58 11.64 6.64
N LYS A 73 -9.94 11.15 7.73
CA LYS A 73 -9.72 11.90 8.96
C LYS A 73 -8.86 13.15 8.72
N LEU A 74 -7.94 13.10 7.76
CA LEU A 74 -7.11 14.24 7.32
C LEU A 74 -7.78 15.10 6.25
N ASN A 75 -9.08 14.92 5.97
CA ASN A 75 -9.88 15.65 5.00
C ASN A 75 -9.45 15.48 3.54
N TYR A 76 -8.79 14.39 3.17
CA TYR A 76 -8.61 14.00 1.77
C TYR A 76 -9.86 13.23 1.30
N LYS A 77 -10.48 13.65 0.19
CA LYS A 77 -11.76 13.08 -0.30
C LYS A 77 -11.68 12.49 -1.71
N ASN A 78 -10.58 12.73 -2.43
CA ASN A 78 -10.45 12.29 -3.82
C ASN A 78 -9.60 11.03 -3.92
N ILE A 79 -10.13 9.93 -3.38
CA ILE A 79 -9.43 8.67 -3.20
C ILE A 79 -9.97 7.61 -4.16
N THR A 80 -9.07 6.98 -4.92
CA THR A 80 -9.32 5.77 -5.69
C THR A 80 -8.61 4.62 -4.99
N GLY A 81 -9.28 3.47 -4.81
CA GLY A 81 -8.68 2.25 -4.27
C GLY A 81 -8.55 1.17 -5.34
N ILE A 82 -7.47 0.41 -5.28
CA ILE A 82 -7.27 -0.82 -6.07
C ILE A 82 -6.93 -1.95 -5.11
N ASP A 83 -7.62 -3.08 -5.26
CA ASP A 83 -7.26 -4.33 -4.61
C ASP A 83 -7.61 -5.51 -5.53
N PHE A 84 -6.97 -6.66 -5.34
CA PHE A 84 -7.26 -7.85 -6.13
C PHE A 84 -8.41 -8.70 -5.55
N SER A 85 -8.80 -8.47 -4.30
CA SER A 85 -9.87 -9.19 -3.60
C SER A 85 -11.18 -8.40 -3.62
N GLU A 86 -12.19 -8.91 -4.32
CA GLU A 86 -13.52 -8.31 -4.34
C GLU A 86 -14.19 -8.33 -2.96
N GLU A 87 -13.86 -9.34 -2.12
CA GLU A 87 -14.38 -9.43 -0.75
C GLU A 87 -13.83 -8.28 0.12
N MET A 88 -12.54 -7.97 0.00
CA MET A 88 -11.95 -6.81 0.67
C MET A 88 -12.56 -5.50 0.16
N LEU A 89 -12.74 -5.39 -1.15
CA LEU A 89 -13.37 -4.21 -1.76
C LEU A 89 -14.83 -4.04 -1.34
N THR A 90 -15.54 -5.12 -1.07
CA THR A 90 -16.92 -5.05 -0.54
C THR A 90 -16.95 -4.36 0.82
N ILE A 91 -16.00 -4.66 1.70
CA ILE A 91 -15.86 -3.98 3.00
C ILE A 91 -15.40 -2.53 2.81
N ALA A 92 -14.41 -2.29 1.94
CA ALA A 92 -13.98 -0.93 1.63
C ALA A 92 -15.12 -0.05 1.08
N ARG A 93 -15.99 -0.62 0.25
CA ARG A 93 -17.17 0.04 -0.34
C ARG A 93 -18.19 0.43 0.72
N SER A 94 -18.42 -0.42 1.73
CA SER A 94 -19.35 -0.14 2.83
C SER A 94 -18.93 1.07 3.67
N LYS A 95 -17.63 1.39 3.73
CA LYS A 95 -17.10 2.57 4.45
C LYS A 95 -17.42 3.91 3.76
N LYS A 96 -17.84 3.90 2.47
CA LYS A 96 -18.26 5.08 1.70
C LYS A 96 -17.23 6.22 1.64
N ILE A 97 -15.94 5.87 1.66
CA ILE A 97 -14.82 6.83 1.66
C ILE A 97 -14.24 7.03 0.25
N TYR A 98 -14.18 5.95 -0.53
CA TYR A 98 -13.60 5.98 -1.86
C TYR A 98 -14.55 6.58 -2.90
N LYS A 99 -14.00 7.39 -3.82
CA LYS A 99 -14.72 7.81 -5.03
C LYS A 99 -14.83 6.70 -6.06
N LYS A 100 -13.81 5.85 -6.14
CA LYS A 100 -13.75 4.71 -7.05
C LYS A 100 -13.01 3.56 -6.39
N LEU A 101 -13.50 2.35 -6.59
CA LEU A 101 -12.83 1.11 -6.24
C LEU A 101 -12.69 0.25 -7.49
N MET A 102 -11.54 -0.40 -7.67
CA MET A 102 -11.20 -1.23 -8.81
C MET A 102 -10.68 -2.58 -8.32
N CYS A 103 -11.27 -3.67 -8.83
CA CYS A 103 -10.78 -5.03 -8.58
C CYS A 103 -9.70 -5.34 -9.64
N GLN A 104 -8.43 -5.24 -9.24
CA GLN A 104 -7.30 -5.49 -10.13
C GLN A 104 -6.03 -5.85 -9.36
N SER A 105 -5.23 -6.75 -9.93
CA SER A 105 -3.90 -7.10 -9.40
C SER A 105 -2.87 -6.01 -9.68
N LEU A 106 -2.03 -5.72 -8.69
CA LEU A 106 -0.88 -4.82 -8.86
C LEU A 106 0.33 -5.51 -9.51
N ASN A 107 0.29 -6.83 -9.70
CA ASN A 107 1.31 -7.57 -10.44
C ASN A 107 1.12 -7.50 -11.97
N GLU A 108 0.05 -6.86 -12.42
CA GLU A 108 -0.32 -6.69 -13.82
C GLU A 108 -0.27 -5.20 -14.21
N LYS A 109 -0.38 -4.93 -15.51
CA LYS A 109 -0.51 -3.55 -15.99
C LYS A 109 -1.80 -2.94 -15.44
N ILE A 110 -1.67 -1.85 -14.71
CA ILE A 110 -2.80 -1.16 -14.11
C ILE A 110 -3.60 -0.39 -15.17
N GLU A 111 -4.93 -0.63 -15.25
CA GLU A 111 -5.85 0.02 -16.20
C GLU A 111 -6.15 1.49 -15.82
N LEU A 112 -5.10 2.24 -15.61
CA LEU A 112 -5.12 3.68 -15.34
C LEU A 112 -4.18 4.42 -16.26
N ARG A 113 -4.52 5.66 -16.59
CA ARG A 113 -3.69 6.53 -17.42
C ARG A 113 -2.40 6.89 -16.70
N SER A 114 -1.32 7.07 -17.46
CA SER A 114 -0.07 7.63 -16.93
C SER A 114 -0.31 9.03 -16.35
N LYS A 115 0.50 9.40 -15.34
CA LYS A 115 0.51 10.75 -14.75
C LYS A 115 -0.88 11.20 -14.24
N GLN A 116 -1.59 10.33 -13.53
CA GLN A 116 -2.97 10.58 -13.11
C GLN A 116 -3.09 11.06 -11.66
N PHE A 117 -2.23 10.58 -10.75
CA PHE A 117 -2.33 10.82 -9.31
C PHE A 117 -1.19 11.69 -8.78
N GLU A 118 -1.50 12.60 -7.86
CA GLU A 118 -0.51 13.40 -7.14
C GLU A 118 0.10 12.67 -5.96
N LEU A 119 -0.63 11.71 -5.39
CA LEU A 119 -0.17 10.85 -4.31
C LEU A 119 -0.57 9.40 -4.57
N ILE A 120 0.38 8.49 -4.41
CA ILE A 120 0.12 7.04 -4.38
C ILE A 120 0.57 6.50 -3.03
N ILE A 121 -0.25 5.67 -2.41
CA ILE A 121 0.03 4.99 -1.16
C ILE A 121 -0.07 3.50 -1.40
N CYS A 122 0.93 2.73 -0.94
CA CYS A 122 0.98 1.27 -1.04
C CYS A 122 1.59 0.71 0.25
N THR A 123 0.76 0.40 1.25
CA THR A 123 1.21 -0.06 2.56
C THR A 123 0.67 -1.44 2.91
N GLY A 124 1.53 -2.29 3.50
CA GLY A 124 1.18 -3.65 3.86
C GLY A 124 1.12 -4.63 2.67
N VAL A 125 1.56 -4.20 1.48
CA VAL A 125 1.43 -4.93 0.21
C VAL A 125 2.77 -5.47 -0.29
N LEU A 126 3.86 -4.71 -0.17
CA LEU A 126 5.19 -5.10 -0.65
C LEU A 126 5.89 -5.95 0.42
N THR A 127 5.42 -7.18 0.55
CA THR A 127 5.84 -8.16 1.56
C THR A 127 5.88 -9.57 0.97
N SER A 128 6.25 -10.57 1.77
CA SER A 128 6.36 -11.96 1.30
C SER A 128 5.03 -12.48 0.77
N GLY A 129 5.06 -13.15 -0.38
CA GLY A 129 3.88 -13.80 -0.98
C GLY A 129 2.91 -12.88 -1.71
N HIS A 130 3.11 -11.55 -1.71
CA HIS A 130 2.16 -10.59 -2.29
C HIS A 130 2.67 -10.00 -3.62
N VAL A 131 2.90 -8.69 -3.64
CA VAL A 131 3.23 -7.94 -4.85
C VAL A 131 4.74 -7.85 -5.04
N GLY A 132 5.21 -8.16 -6.25
CA GLY A 132 6.62 -8.12 -6.62
C GLY A 132 7.14 -6.70 -6.91
N PRO A 133 8.47 -6.54 -7.04
CA PRO A 133 9.11 -5.24 -7.25
C PRO A 133 8.74 -4.59 -8.59
N SER A 134 8.37 -5.36 -9.62
CA SER A 134 7.93 -4.83 -10.92
C SER A 134 6.73 -3.88 -10.83
N ALA A 135 5.87 -4.04 -9.82
CA ALA A 135 4.75 -3.15 -9.58
C ALA A 135 5.17 -1.69 -9.33
N LEU A 136 6.40 -1.47 -8.85
CA LEU A 136 6.91 -0.10 -8.62
C LEU A 136 6.95 0.71 -9.93
N HIS A 137 7.25 0.10 -11.08
CA HIS A 137 7.24 0.77 -12.39
C HIS A 137 5.84 1.26 -12.77
N GLU A 138 4.83 0.40 -12.60
CA GLU A 138 3.45 0.77 -12.91
C GLU A 138 2.93 1.88 -11.99
N LEU A 139 3.22 1.79 -10.68
CA LEU A 139 2.86 2.82 -9.72
C LEU A 139 3.55 4.15 -10.05
N VAL A 140 4.83 4.13 -10.43
CA VAL A 140 5.56 5.33 -10.87
C VAL A 140 5.02 5.84 -12.21
N ARG A 141 4.62 4.97 -13.15
CA ARG A 141 4.01 5.38 -14.42
C ARG A 141 2.77 6.24 -14.22
N ILE A 142 1.87 5.82 -13.32
CA ILE A 142 0.59 6.49 -13.07
C ILE A 142 0.70 7.68 -12.12
N LEU A 143 1.84 7.85 -11.43
CA LEU A 143 2.15 9.02 -10.60
C LEU A 143 2.46 10.22 -11.50
N LYS A 144 1.99 11.40 -11.14
CA LYS A 144 2.33 12.68 -11.81
C LYS A 144 3.78 13.08 -11.53
N PRO A 145 4.44 13.86 -12.43
CA PRO A 145 5.65 14.57 -12.07
C PRO A 145 5.46 15.38 -10.78
N GLN A 146 6.47 15.42 -9.93
CA GLN A 146 6.46 16.05 -8.60
C GLN A 146 5.41 15.44 -7.63
N GLY A 147 4.74 14.35 -8.01
CA GLY A 147 3.88 13.57 -7.13
C GLY A 147 4.67 12.69 -6.17
N PHE A 148 4.04 12.30 -5.08
CA PHE A 148 4.66 11.45 -4.05
C PHE A 148 4.14 10.03 -4.09
N PHE A 149 5.06 9.07 -3.97
CA PHE A 149 4.75 7.68 -3.75
C PHE A 149 5.22 7.27 -2.35
N ILE A 150 4.26 6.95 -1.48
CA ILE A 150 4.51 6.45 -0.13
C ILE A 150 4.27 4.94 -0.15
N CYS A 151 5.29 4.14 0.16
CA CYS A 151 5.11 2.71 0.28
C CYS A 151 5.79 2.16 1.54
N SER A 152 5.32 1.00 1.99
CA SER A 152 6.01 0.19 2.97
C SER A 152 6.61 -1.04 2.31
N ILE A 153 7.87 -1.35 2.64
CA ILE A 153 8.54 -2.57 2.18
C ILE A 153 9.01 -3.35 3.41
N ALA A 154 8.67 -4.63 3.47
CA ALA A 154 9.15 -5.50 4.54
C ALA A 154 10.66 -5.75 4.41
N GLU A 155 11.39 -5.69 5.51
CA GLU A 155 12.85 -5.87 5.51
C GLU A 155 13.28 -7.24 4.96
N SER A 156 12.48 -8.27 5.23
CA SER A 156 12.72 -9.64 4.77
C SER A 156 12.74 -9.81 3.25
N VAL A 157 12.01 -8.96 2.51
CA VAL A 157 11.92 -9.03 1.04
C VAL A 157 12.75 -7.96 0.33
N TYR A 158 13.21 -6.94 1.02
CA TYR A 158 13.86 -5.77 0.42
C TYR A 158 15.01 -6.14 -0.51
N LYS A 159 15.96 -6.95 -0.02
CA LYS A 159 17.06 -7.48 -0.84
C LYS A 159 16.67 -8.78 -1.53
N LYS A 160 16.08 -9.73 -0.79
CA LYS A 160 15.80 -11.08 -1.24
C LYS A 160 14.91 -11.12 -2.50
N ASN A 161 13.89 -10.29 -2.56
CA ASN A 161 12.94 -10.25 -3.68
C ASN A 161 13.26 -9.15 -4.71
N GLY A 162 14.39 -8.42 -4.56
CA GLY A 162 14.88 -7.48 -5.56
C GLY A 162 14.31 -6.05 -5.46
N PHE A 163 13.59 -5.68 -4.40
CA PHE A 163 13.10 -4.30 -4.23
C PHE A 163 14.21 -3.26 -4.18
N GLU A 164 15.37 -3.59 -3.55
CA GLU A 164 16.54 -2.71 -3.55
C GLU A 164 17.04 -2.42 -4.97
N LYS A 165 17.17 -3.47 -5.80
CA LYS A 165 17.60 -3.36 -7.20
C LYS A 165 16.61 -2.51 -7.99
N GLU A 166 15.31 -2.75 -7.78
CA GLU A 166 14.26 -2.06 -8.52
C GLU A 166 14.17 -0.57 -8.18
N ILE A 167 14.30 -0.20 -6.91
CA ILE A 167 14.38 1.21 -6.51
C ILE A 167 15.61 1.88 -7.12
N LYS A 168 16.76 1.19 -7.21
CA LYS A 168 17.96 1.70 -7.89
C LYS A 168 17.73 1.88 -9.39
N ASN A 169 16.99 0.98 -10.05
CA ASN A 169 16.63 1.09 -11.47
C ASN A 169 15.77 2.31 -11.74
N LEU A 170 14.91 2.68 -10.78
CA LEU A 170 14.02 3.83 -10.87
C LEU A 170 14.69 5.19 -10.59
N LYS A 171 16.01 5.24 -10.32
CA LYS A 171 16.74 6.47 -9.92
C LYS A 171 16.60 7.66 -10.86
N ASN A 172 16.35 7.41 -12.16
CA ASN A 172 16.13 8.46 -13.16
C ASN A 172 14.65 8.91 -13.25
N LEU A 173 13.75 8.23 -12.55
CA LEU A 173 12.31 8.51 -12.55
C LEU A 173 11.84 9.02 -11.20
N VAL A 174 12.51 8.64 -10.11
CA VAL A 174 12.13 9.05 -8.74
C VAL A 174 13.36 9.40 -7.89
N SER A 175 13.17 10.31 -6.95
CA SER A 175 14.11 10.60 -5.86
C SER A 175 13.59 10.07 -4.52
N ILE A 176 14.46 9.49 -3.70
CA ILE A 176 14.11 9.06 -2.34
C ILE A 176 14.16 10.28 -1.43
N LYS A 177 13.02 10.71 -0.93
CA LYS A 177 12.92 11.87 -0.01
C LYS A 177 13.14 11.47 1.44
N SER A 178 12.70 10.26 1.82
CA SER A 178 12.83 9.77 3.19
C SER A 178 12.65 8.26 3.26
N ILE A 179 13.41 7.64 4.16
CA ILE A 179 13.22 6.26 4.60
C ILE A 179 13.05 6.28 6.12
N SER A 180 12.03 5.63 6.65
CA SER A 180 11.82 5.56 8.10
C SER A 180 12.82 4.62 8.78
N LYS A 181 12.94 4.73 10.11
CA LYS A 181 13.44 3.62 10.91
C LYS A 181 12.53 2.39 10.72
N ALA A 182 13.09 1.20 10.90
CA ALA A 182 12.31 -0.03 10.89
C ALA A 182 11.29 -0.03 12.03
N PHE A 183 10.11 -0.54 11.78
CA PHE A 183 9.06 -0.74 12.77
C PHE A 183 8.38 -2.09 12.58
N VAL A 184 7.81 -2.63 13.64
CA VAL A 184 7.03 -3.87 13.61
C VAL A 184 5.65 -3.54 13.06
N ALA A 185 5.23 -4.23 12.00
CA ALA A 185 3.97 -3.95 11.30
C ALA A 185 2.73 -4.26 12.17
N LEU A 186 2.81 -5.34 12.95
CA LEU A 186 1.77 -5.84 13.85
C LEU A 186 2.39 -6.17 15.21
N PRO A 187 2.59 -5.18 16.10
CA PRO A 187 3.37 -5.35 17.34
C PRO A 187 2.85 -6.45 18.27
N ASN A 188 1.54 -6.72 18.25
CA ASN A 188 0.91 -7.72 19.12
C ASN A 188 0.84 -9.11 18.47
N ASN A 189 1.43 -9.31 17.26
CA ASN A 189 1.49 -10.60 16.60
C ASN A 189 2.94 -11.05 16.43
N LYS A 190 3.30 -12.22 17.01
CA LYS A 190 4.65 -12.79 16.97
C LYS A 190 5.20 -13.11 15.59
N ASN A 191 4.32 -13.27 14.60
CA ASN A 191 4.68 -13.55 13.20
C ASN A 191 4.82 -12.29 12.36
N SER A 192 4.76 -11.11 12.98
CA SER A 192 4.83 -9.83 12.27
C SER A 192 6.18 -9.58 11.63
N ALA A 193 6.14 -9.05 10.41
CA ALA A 193 7.32 -8.56 9.73
C ALA A 193 7.75 -7.17 10.24
N LYS A 194 9.05 -6.87 10.19
CA LYS A 194 9.57 -5.50 10.27
C LYS A 194 9.50 -4.86 8.89
N SER A 195 9.09 -3.60 8.85
CA SER A 195 8.94 -2.82 7.62
C SER A 195 9.56 -1.44 7.76
N ARG A 196 9.82 -0.79 6.62
CA ARG A 196 10.18 0.63 6.54
C ARG A 196 9.19 1.34 5.61
N MET A 197 8.88 2.60 5.94
CA MET A 197 8.18 3.50 5.03
C MET A 197 9.18 4.22 4.14
N TYR A 198 8.89 4.26 2.85
CA TYR A 198 9.64 4.99 1.84
C TYR A 198 8.76 6.14 1.31
N ILE A 199 9.34 7.31 1.15
CA ILE A 199 8.72 8.45 0.47
C ILE A 199 9.57 8.72 -0.76
N LEU A 200 9.00 8.49 -1.93
CA LEU A 200 9.61 8.74 -3.23
C LEU A 200 8.89 9.93 -3.87
N GLU A 201 9.62 10.81 -4.54
CA GLU A 201 9.06 11.86 -5.37
C GLU A 201 9.39 11.60 -6.82
N LYS A 202 8.37 11.65 -7.70
CA LYS A 202 8.59 11.49 -9.14
C LYS A 202 9.28 12.72 -9.71
N LEU A 203 10.36 12.48 -10.45
CA LEU A 203 11.05 13.52 -11.22
C LEU A 203 10.22 13.97 -12.42
N ASN A 204 10.63 15.06 -13.07
CA ASN A 204 9.94 15.61 -14.24
C ASN A 204 10.01 14.69 -15.46
#